data_51ec849be08dced8e1a2883e0a5e56be
#
_entry.id   51ec849be08dced8e1a2883e0a5e56be
#
_cell.length_a   1.000
_cell.length_b   1.000
_cell.length_c   1.000
_cell.angle_alpha   90.00
_cell.angle_beta   90.00
_cell.angle_gamma   90.00
#
_symmetry.space_group_name_H-M   'P 1'
#
loop_
_entity.id
_entity.type
_entity.pdbx_description
1 polymer ?
#
loop_
_entity_poly.entity_id
_entity_poly.type
_entity_poly.pdbx_seq_one_letter_code
_entity_poly.pdbx_strand_id
1 'polypeptide(L)'
;GIAKAVLESGDQAIVTARNKDKVMDIVEAYPETALAVSLDVCSQDSIKNAVKEAYDKFGTIDVLVNNAGYGYRSAVEEGEIEAVQTLYQTNLFGPIELIKAVLPKMREQKSGYILNVTSIAAARSAVGSGYYASSKAALELLTNGLMKELAPLGIKAMVVQPGAFRTRFYDGESLQGTKAQIGDYEAVVGKSRPGNFENKHQQAG
;
A
#
# COMPACT_ATOMS: atom_id res chain seq x y z
N GLY A 1 6.45 7.38 -10.70
CA GLY A 1 6.51 7.29 -9.23
C GLY A 1 7.72 6.51 -8.76
N ILE A 2 7.62 5.81 -7.62
CA ILE A 2 8.75 5.14 -6.92
C ILE A 2 9.57 4.26 -7.86
N ALA A 3 8.95 3.31 -8.56
CA ALA A 3 9.66 2.39 -9.47
C ALA A 3 10.48 3.13 -10.53
N LYS A 4 9.93 4.19 -11.12
CA LYS A 4 10.65 4.98 -12.12
C LYS A 4 11.87 5.68 -11.52
N ALA A 5 11.74 6.27 -10.33
CA ALA A 5 12.86 6.92 -9.64
C ALA A 5 13.98 5.92 -9.28
N VAL A 6 13.64 4.70 -8.87
CA VAL A 6 14.60 3.62 -8.60
C VAL A 6 15.36 3.24 -9.88
N LEU A 7 14.65 3.05 -10.99
CA LEU A 7 15.27 2.70 -12.27
C LEU A 7 16.13 3.82 -12.85
N GLU A 8 15.71 5.07 -12.68
CA GLU A 8 16.49 6.27 -13.07
C GLU A 8 17.76 6.43 -12.25
N SER A 9 17.83 5.90 -11.02
CA SER A 9 19.06 5.87 -10.20
C SER A 9 20.03 4.74 -10.58
N GLY A 10 19.64 3.88 -11.53
CA GLY A 10 20.47 2.75 -12.00
C GLY A 10 20.27 1.47 -11.21
N ASP A 11 19.31 1.44 -10.27
CA ASP A 11 18.97 0.25 -9.50
C ASP A 11 17.96 -0.66 -10.25
N GLN A 12 17.76 -1.85 -9.73
CA GLN A 12 16.79 -2.82 -10.24
C GLN A 12 15.43 -2.66 -9.57
N ALA A 13 14.34 -2.85 -10.31
CA ALA A 13 12.99 -2.77 -9.76
C ALA A 13 12.07 -3.90 -10.23
N ILE A 14 11.38 -4.51 -9.28
CA ILE A 14 10.24 -5.38 -9.54
C ILE A 14 8.99 -4.54 -9.38
N VAL A 15 8.31 -4.30 -10.49
CA VAL A 15 7.11 -3.45 -10.54
C VAL A 15 5.88 -4.33 -10.55
N THR A 16 5.03 -4.19 -9.56
CA THR A 16 3.89 -5.09 -9.37
C THR A 16 2.55 -4.39 -9.58
N ALA A 17 1.62 -5.12 -10.14
CA ALA A 17 0.20 -4.74 -10.23
C ALA A 17 -0.66 -6.02 -10.28
N ARG A 18 -1.96 -5.93 -9.94
CA ARG A 18 -2.90 -7.07 -10.12
C ARG A 18 -2.94 -7.57 -11.56
N ASN A 19 -2.87 -6.67 -12.52
CA ASN A 19 -2.60 -6.97 -13.93
C ASN A 19 -1.27 -6.32 -14.32
N LYS A 20 -0.23 -7.12 -14.61
CA LYS A 20 1.11 -6.65 -14.95
C LYS A 20 1.17 -5.80 -16.21
N ASP A 21 0.18 -5.96 -17.13
CA ASP A 21 0.13 -5.16 -18.36
C ASP A 21 -0.01 -3.65 -18.08
N LYS A 22 -0.56 -3.29 -16.91
CA LYS A 22 -0.69 -1.88 -16.48
C LYS A 22 0.64 -1.20 -16.11
N VAL A 23 1.73 -1.95 -16.05
CA VAL A 23 3.07 -1.45 -15.70
C VAL A 23 4.14 -1.83 -16.73
N MET A 24 3.73 -2.40 -17.86
CA MET A 24 4.65 -2.81 -18.92
C MET A 24 5.40 -1.63 -19.55
N ASP A 25 4.75 -0.46 -19.65
CA ASP A 25 5.37 0.78 -20.13
C ASP A 25 6.63 1.16 -19.34
N ILE A 26 6.64 0.87 -18.04
CA ILE A 26 7.80 1.10 -17.16
C ILE A 26 8.91 0.09 -17.49
N VAL A 27 8.54 -1.19 -17.64
CA VAL A 27 9.51 -2.27 -17.83
C VAL A 27 10.14 -2.23 -19.22
N GLU A 28 9.36 -1.91 -20.24
CA GLU A 28 9.85 -1.76 -21.62
C GLU A 28 10.92 -0.66 -21.76
N ALA A 29 10.84 0.38 -20.94
CA ALA A 29 11.85 1.43 -20.89
C ALA A 29 13.15 1.00 -20.18
N TYR A 30 13.13 -0.10 -19.39
CA TYR A 30 14.26 -0.59 -18.59
C TYR A 30 14.36 -2.13 -18.63
N PRO A 31 14.52 -2.76 -19.80
CA PRO A 31 14.35 -4.21 -19.96
C PRO A 31 15.34 -5.07 -19.15
N GLU A 32 16.55 -4.54 -18.88
CA GLU A 32 17.59 -5.26 -18.12
C GLU A 32 17.41 -5.13 -16.61
N THR A 33 16.85 -4.02 -16.14
CA THR A 33 16.80 -3.67 -14.71
C THR A 33 15.39 -3.69 -14.12
N ALA A 34 14.36 -3.87 -14.95
CA ALA A 34 12.98 -3.94 -14.49
C ALA A 34 12.34 -5.31 -14.76
N LEU A 35 11.42 -5.71 -13.90
CA LEU A 35 10.55 -6.87 -14.08
C LEU A 35 9.11 -6.50 -13.69
N ALA A 36 8.15 -6.77 -14.59
CA ALA A 36 6.72 -6.67 -14.30
C ALA A 36 6.20 -8.00 -13.75
N VAL A 37 5.57 -7.96 -12.58
CA VAL A 37 5.02 -9.15 -11.93
C VAL A 37 3.56 -8.92 -11.54
N SER A 38 2.71 -9.91 -11.80
CA SER A 38 1.33 -9.89 -11.29
C SER A 38 1.32 -10.16 -9.79
N LEU A 39 0.73 -9.23 -9.03
CA LEU A 39 0.59 -9.34 -7.58
C LEU A 39 -0.77 -8.86 -7.11
N ASP A 40 -1.53 -9.80 -6.56
CA ASP A 40 -2.67 -9.52 -5.71
C ASP A 40 -2.25 -9.73 -4.25
N VAL A 41 -2.15 -8.64 -3.50
CA VAL A 41 -1.76 -8.68 -2.08
C VAL A 41 -2.80 -9.35 -1.17
N CYS A 42 -3.99 -9.62 -1.68
CA CYS A 42 -5.04 -10.38 -0.99
C CYS A 42 -4.93 -11.90 -1.20
N SER A 43 -4.02 -12.37 -2.04
CA SER A 43 -3.83 -13.78 -2.38
C SER A 43 -2.45 -14.28 -1.94
N GLN A 44 -2.42 -15.23 -1.01
CA GLN A 44 -1.16 -15.84 -0.55
C GLN A 44 -0.38 -16.50 -1.68
N ASP A 45 -1.06 -17.18 -2.62
CA ASP A 45 -0.40 -17.82 -3.75
C ASP A 45 0.16 -16.79 -4.72
N SER A 46 -0.55 -15.67 -4.95
CA SER A 46 -0.03 -14.56 -5.74
C SER A 46 1.23 -13.96 -5.10
N ILE A 47 1.24 -13.77 -3.78
CA ILE A 47 2.40 -13.27 -3.03
C ILE A 47 3.59 -14.23 -3.17
N LYS A 48 3.39 -15.54 -2.94
CA LYS A 48 4.45 -16.55 -3.07
C LYS A 48 5.04 -16.56 -4.47
N ASN A 49 4.19 -16.56 -5.50
CA ASN A 49 4.63 -16.57 -6.89
C ASN A 49 5.42 -15.29 -7.24
N ALA A 50 4.92 -14.12 -6.85
CA ALA A 50 5.59 -12.85 -7.11
C ALA A 50 6.97 -12.77 -6.44
N VAL A 51 7.09 -13.20 -5.19
CA VAL A 51 8.36 -13.24 -4.46
C VAL A 51 9.32 -14.25 -5.11
N LYS A 52 8.80 -15.39 -5.55
CA LYS A 52 9.61 -16.39 -6.29
C LYS A 52 10.15 -15.82 -7.60
N GLU A 53 9.29 -15.22 -8.44
CA GLU A 53 9.70 -14.60 -9.71
C GLU A 53 10.78 -13.51 -9.48
N ALA A 54 10.64 -12.74 -8.39
CA ALA A 54 11.61 -11.73 -8.00
C ALA A 54 12.99 -12.34 -7.70
N TYR A 55 13.04 -13.38 -6.89
CA TYR A 55 14.30 -14.09 -6.57
C TYR A 55 14.88 -14.82 -7.79
N ASP A 56 14.05 -15.42 -8.63
CA ASP A 56 14.50 -16.10 -9.86
C ASP A 56 15.18 -15.11 -10.83
N LYS A 57 14.69 -13.86 -10.91
CA LYS A 57 15.24 -12.86 -11.83
C LYS A 57 16.50 -12.18 -11.28
N PHE A 58 16.49 -11.74 -10.02
CA PHE A 58 17.53 -10.87 -9.47
C PHE A 58 18.32 -11.51 -8.31
N GLY A 59 17.93 -12.68 -7.83
CA GLY A 59 18.61 -13.41 -6.75
C GLY A 59 18.37 -12.85 -5.36
N THR A 60 18.03 -11.56 -5.23
CA THR A 60 17.82 -10.89 -3.95
C THR A 60 16.65 -9.91 -4.01
N ILE A 61 16.10 -9.60 -2.84
CA ILE A 61 15.20 -8.47 -2.61
C ILE A 61 15.79 -7.67 -1.44
N ASP A 62 16.44 -6.56 -1.76
CA ASP A 62 17.08 -5.72 -0.75
C ASP A 62 16.10 -4.74 -0.12
N VAL A 63 15.10 -4.32 -0.88
CA VAL A 63 14.07 -3.36 -0.43
C VAL A 63 12.67 -3.86 -0.79
N LEU A 64 11.82 -4.00 0.23
CA LEU A 64 10.38 -4.19 0.06
C LEU A 64 9.65 -2.87 0.28
N VAL A 65 8.86 -2.44 -0.71
CA VAL A 65 7.99 -1.25 -0.61
C VAL A 65 6.53 -1.68 -0.63
N ASN A 66 5.89 -1.70 0.52
CA ASN A 66 4.46 -1.93 0.67
C ASN A 66 3.70 -0.62 0.41
N ASN A 67 3.40 -0.35 -0.86
CA ASN A 67 2.69 0.84 -1.31
C ASN A 67 1.24 0.57 -1.72
N ALA A 68 0.89 -0.67 -2.04
CA ALA A 68 -0.48 -1.04 -2.41
C ALA A 68 -1.47 -0.68 -1.28
N GLY A 69 -2.56 -0.05 -1.66
CA GLY A 69 -3.59 0.35 -0.70
C GLY A 69 -4.60 1.30 -1.32
N TYR A 70 -5.76 1.37 -0.72
CA TYR A 70 -6.84 2.26 -1.13
C TYR A 70 -7.59 2.83 0.07
N GLY A 71 -8.38 3.87 -0.17
CA GLY A 71 -9.23 4.51 0.83
C GLY A 71 -10.66 4.00 0.78
N TYR A 72 -11.34 4.01 1.94
CA TYR A 72 -12.76 3.72 2.06
C TYR A 72 -13.45 4.81 2.87
N ARG A 73 -14.57 5.31 2.38
CA ARG A 73 -15.33 6.40 2.98
C ARG A 73 -16.74 5.96 3.36
N SER A 74 -17.04 6.04 4.65
CA SER A 74 -18.37 5.80 5.20
C SER A 74 -18.47 6.33 6.63
N ALA A 75 -19.68 6.54 7.14
CA ALA A 75 -19.87 6.43 8.59
C ALA A 75 -19.57 4.99 9.04
N VAL A 76 -19.23 4.80 10.30
CA VAL A 76 -18.91 3.44 10.80
C VAL A 76 -20.12 2.51 10.66
N GLU A 77 -21.30 3.00 10.96
CA GLU A 77 -22.54 2.22 10.86
C GLU A 77 -22.94 1.88 9.40
N GLU A 78 -22.51 2.69 8.45
CA GLU A 78 -22.81 2.49 7.01
C GLU A 78 -21.84 1.52 6.32
N GLY A 79 -20.72 1.19 6.97
CA GLY A 79 -19.66 0.39 6.35
C GLY A 79 -20.07 -1.06 6.14
N GLU A 80 -20.06 -1.51 4.87
CA GLU A 80 -20.30 -2.92 4.54
C GLU A 80 -19.12 -3.76 5.02
N ILE A 81 -19.41 -4.79 5.82
CA ILE A 81 -18.35 -5.58 6.51
C ILE A 81 -17.39 -6.26 5.53
N GLU A 82 -17.87 -6.74 4.40
CA GLU A 82 -17.05 -7.38 3.37
C GLU A 82 -16.10 -6.37 2.70
N ALA A 83 -16.56 -5.15 2.45
CA ALA A 83 -15.72 -4.08 1.92
C ALA A 83 -14.65 -3.64 2.93
N VAL A 84 -15.03 -3.55 4.21
CA VAL A 84 -14.10 -3.26 5.32
C VAL A 84 -13.06 -4.37 5.46
N GLN A 85 -13.45 -5.64 5.44
CA GLN A 85 -12.52 -6.77 5.47
C GLN A 85 -11.54 -6.74 4.31
N THR A 86 -12.02 -6.46 3.10
CA THR A 86 -11.16 -6.31 1.90
C THR A 86 -10.19 -5.15 2.03
N LEU A 87 -10.62 -4.03 2.62
CA LEU A 87 -9.76 -2.89 2.93
C LEU A 87 -8.61 -3.30 3.84
N TYR A 88 -8.91 -3.99 4.94
CA TYR A 88 -7.89 -4.46 5.89
C TYR A 88 -6.99 -5.53 5.26
N GLN A 89 -7.57 -6.42 4.45
CA GLN A 89 -6.78 -7.40 3.72
C GLN A 89 -5.73 -6.72 2.83
N THR A 90 -6.13 -5.67 2.10
CA THR A 90 -5.21 -4.95 1.21
C THR A 90 -4.22 -4.07 1.97
N ASN A 91 -4.71 -3.26 2.94
CA ASN A 91 -3.91 -2.22 3.57
C ASN A 91 -3.03 -2.71 4.72
N LEU A 92 -3.34 -3.87 5.31
CA LEU A 92 -2.67 -4.40 6.50
C LEU A 92 -2.17 -5.83 6.29
N PHE A 93 -3.06 -6.79 6.02
CA PHE A 93 -2.67 -8.20 5.98
C PHE A 93 -1.80 -8.54 4.77
N GLY A 94 -2.06 -7.95 3.60
CA GLY A 94 -1.21 -8.10 2.41
C GLY A 94 0.25 -7.66 2.68
N PRO A 95 0.50 -6.44 3.18
CA PRO A 95 1.83 -6.05 3.66
C PRO A 95 2.45 -7.02 4.66
N ILE A 96 1.70 -7.52 5.64
CA ILE A 96 2.20 -8.52 6.61
C ILE A 96 2.68 -9.79 5.90
N GLU A 97 1.88 -10.34 5.00
CA GLU A 97 2.25 -11.56 4.27
C GLU A 97 3.46 -11.36 3.34
N LEU A 98 3.57 -10.19 2.68
CA LEU A 98 4.77 -9.84 1.89
C LEU A 98 6.01 -9.73 2.78
N ILE A 99 5.92 -9.08 3.94
CA ILE A 99 7.01 -9.00 4.91
C ILE A 99 7.44 -10.41 5.32
N LYS A 100 6.50 -11.29 5.70
CA LYS A 100 6.79 -12.68 6.07
C LYS A 100 7.44 -13.47 4.93
N ALA A 101 7.09 -13.18 3.69
CA ALA A 101 7.63 -13.87 2.53
C ALA A 101 9.09 -13.48 2.22
N VAL A 102 9.49 -12.21 2.46
CA VAL A 102 10.86 -11.76 2.16
C VAL A 102 11.82 -11.87 3.35
N LEU A 103 11.32 -11.79 4.58
CA LEU A 103 12.15 -11.79 5.79
C LEU A 103 13.11 -12.97 5.94
N PRO A 104 12.76 -14.23 5.60
CA PRO A 104 13.69 -15.34 5.73
C PRO A 104 15.00 -15.09 4.99
N LYS A 105 14.92 -14.60 3.74
CA LYS A 105 16.10 -14.34 2.92
C LYS A 105 16.88 -13.11 3.40
N MET A 106 16.19 -12.03 3.79
CA MET A 106 16.83 -10.86 4.39
C MET A 106 17.58 -11.21 5.69
N ARG A 107 17.05 -12.14 6.52
CA ARG A 107 17.75 -12.62 7.72
C ARG A 107 19.03 -13.40 7.39
N GLU A 108 18.99 -14.25 6.36
CA GLU A 108 20.18 -14.94 5.88
C GLU A 108 21.25 -13.95 5.41
N GLN A 109 20.84 -12.90 4.70
CA GLN A 109 21.72 -11.84 4.20
C GLN A 109 22.19 -10.88 5.30
N LYS A 110 21.54 -10.87 6.48
CA LYS A 110 21.71 -9.87 7.56
C LYS A 110 21.58 -8.43 7.06
N SER A 111 20.76 -8.23 6.04
CA SER A 111 20.53 -6.94 5.38
C SER A 111 19.16 -6.92 4.76
N GLY A 112 18.55 -5.74 4.71
CA GLY A 112 17.28 -5.51 4.04
C GLY A 112 16.58 -4.25 4.54
N TYR A 113 15.65 -3.75 3.73
CA TYR A 113 14.83 -2.59 4.05
C TYR A 113 13.37 -2.89 3.77
N ILE A 114 12.50 -2.54 4.71
CA ILE A 114 11.04 -2.66 4.58
C ILE A 114 10.43 -1.28 4.75
N LEU A 115 9.79 -0.77 3.70
CA LEU A 115 9.12 0.52 3.68
C LEU A 115 7.61 0.28 3.62
N ASN A 116 6.90 0.67 4.67
CA ASN A 116 5.44 0.59 4.72
C ASN A 116 4.84 1.98 4.51
N VAL A 117 4.11 2.14 3.40
CA VAL A 117 3.42 3.41 3.10
C VAL A 117 2.10 3.44 3.86
N THR A 118 2.07 4.26 4.90
CA THR A 118 0.88 4.51 5.72
C THR A 118 0.14 5.77 5.23
N SER A 119 -0.19 6.69 6.07
CA SER A 119 -0.83 7.96 5.74
C SER A 119 -0.80 8.86 6.97
N ILE A 120 -0.86 10.17 6.78
CA ILE A 120 -1.16 11.11 7.87
C ILE A 120 -2.50 10.76 8.56
N ALA A 121 -3.40 10.07 7.87
CA ALA A 121 -4.64 9.56 8.44
C ALA A 121 -4.43 8.54 9.56
N ALA A 122 -3.27 7.89 9.64
CA ALA A 122 -2.92 6.97 10.72
C ALA A 122 -2.84 7.68 12.08
N ALA A 123 -2.35 8.91 12.09
CA ALA A 123 -2.26 9.73 13.31
C ALA A 123 -3.55 10.54 13.58
N ARG A 124 -4.35 10.82 12.54
CA ARG A 124 -5.51 11.70 12.64
C ARG A 124 -6.60 11.30 11.65
N SER A 125 -7.66 10.66 12.13
CA SER A 125 -8.82 10.33 11.31
C SER A 125 -9.66 11.57 10.98
N ALA A 126 -10.10 11.67 9.73
CA ALA A 126 -11.14 12.61 9.31
C ALA A 126 -12.52 11.93 9.34
N VAL A 127 -13.57 12.75 9.31
CA VAL A 127 -14.96 12.29 9.19
C VAL A 127 -15.09 11.37 7.97
N GLY A 128 -15.75 10.24 8.13
CA GLY A 128 -15.95 9.22 7.10
C GLY A 128 -14.69 8.42 6.74
N SER A 129 -13.57 8.60 7.47
CA SER A 129 -12.31 7.89 7.19
C SER A 129 -11.96 6.82 8.23
N GLY A 130 -12.83 6.52 9.18
CA GLY A 130 -12.51 5.68 10.34
C GLY A 130 -11.85 4.35 9.96
N TYR A 131 -12.42 3.60 9.04
CA TYR A 131 -11.88 2.31 8.59
C TYR A 131 -10.53 2.43 7.88
N TYR A 132 -10.38 3.40 6.99
CA TYR A 132 -9.10 3.66 6.32
C TYR A 132 -8.02 4.07 7.31
N ALA A 133 -8.33 5.04 8.16
CA ALA A 133 -7.39 5.56 9.16
C ALA A 133 -6.92 4.45 10.11
N SER A 134 -7.84 3.63 10.61
CA SER A 134 -7.49 2.52 11.51
C SER A 134 -6.67 1.43 10.82
N SER A 135 -6.92 1.12 9.54
CA SER A 135 -6.09 0.17 8.78
C SER A 135 -4.65 0.68 8.62
N LYS A 136 -4.47 1.98 8.38
CA LYS A 136 -3.14 2.61 8.25
C LYS A 136 -2.44 2.78 9.61
N ALA A 137 -3.19 3.08 10.67
CA ALA A 137 -2.66 3.13 12.03
C ALA A 137 -2.19 1.75 12.52
N ALA A 138 -2.92 0.68 12.19
CA ALA A 138 -2.52 -0.68 12.49
C ALA A 138 -1.19 -1.05 11.81
N LEU A 139 -1.04 -0.73 10.51
CA LEU A 139 0.21 -0.96 9.78
C LEU A 139 1.37 -0.15 10.37
N GLU A 140 1.11 1.08 10.81
CA GLU A 140 2.12 1.94 11.41
C GLU A 140 2.63 1.39 12.74
N LEU A 141 1.73 1.02 13.65
CA LEU A 141 2.11 0.44 14.95
C LEU A 141 2.80 -0.91 14.78
N LEU A 142 2.35 -1.74 13.86
CA LEU A 142 3.04 -2.98 13.50
C LEU A 142 4.47 -2.70 13.02
N THR A 143 4.65 -1.70 12.15
CA THR A 143 5.98 -1.32 11.66
C THR A 143 6.88 -0.83 12.78
N ASN A 144 6.36 -0.08 13.76
CA ASN A 144 7.10 0.37 14.93
C ASN A 144 7.59 -0.81 15.80
N GLY A 145 6.81 -1.87 15.93
CA GLY A 145 7.25 -3.14 16.54
C GLY A 145 8.34 -3.81 15.72
N LEU A 146 8.08 -3.96 14.42
CA LEU A 146 8.99 -4.60 13.47
C LEU A 146 10.38 -3.93 13.42
N MET A 147 10.45 -2.60 13.50
CA MET A 147 11.72 -1.86 13.59
C MET A 147 12.61 -2.36 14.72
N LYS A 148 12.02 -2.63 15.89
CA LYS A 148 12.75 -3.10 17.08
C LYS A 148 13.15 -4.56 16.95
N GLU A 149 12.27 -5.40 16.40
CA GLU A 149 12.51 -6.83 16.18
C GLU A 149 13.63 -7.09 15.16
N LEU A 150 13.70 -6.27 14.12
CA LEU A 150 14.63 -6.46 13.01
C LEU A 150 15.99 -5.78 13.20
N ALA A 151 16.09 -4.78 14.05
CA ALA A 151 17.34 -4.06 14.29
C ALA A 151 18.52 -4.98 14.65
N PRO A 152 18.39 -5.97 15.56
CA PRO A 152 19.48 -6.90 15.88
C PRO A 152 19.87 -7.82 14.71
N LEU A 153 19.01 -7.94 13.69
CA LEU A 153 19.22 -8.79 12.52
C LEU A 153 19.85 -8.05 11.34
N GLY A 154 20.17 -6.75 11.50
CA GLY A 154 20.73 -5.91 10.44
C GLY A 154 19.69 -5.47 9.39
N ILE A 155 18.40 -5.68 9.64
CA ILE A 155 17.31 -5.32 8.74
C ILE A 155 16.63 -4.05 9.28
N LYS A 156 16.28 -3.13 8.40
CA LYS A 156 15.64 -1.87 8.75
C LYS A 156 14.17 -1.86 8.26
N ALA A 157 13.28 -1.39 9.10
CA ALA A 157 11.90 -1.10 8.71
C ALA A 157 11.63 0.39 8.92
N MET A 158 10.75 0.98 8.11
CA MET A 158 10.34 2.37 8.27
C MET A 158 8.92 2.60 7.78
N VAL A 159 8.31 3.62 8.36
CA VAL A 159 7.00 4.15 7.96
C VAL A 159 7.21 5.33 7.03
N VAL A 160 6.47 5.36 5.93
CA VAL A 160 6.35 6.54 5.08
C VAL A 160 4.92 7.06 5.22
N GLN A 161 4.75 8.29 5.71
CA GLN A 161 3.45 8.93 5.93
C GLN A 161 3.22 10.06 4.91
N PRO A 162 2.71 9.77 3.71
CA PRO A 162 2.36 10.82 2.78
C PRO A 162 1.24 11.72 3.34
N GLY A 163 1.40 13.02 3.13
CA GLY A 163 0.32 13.98 3.29
C GLY A 163 -0.68 13.91 2.12
N ALA A 164 -1.48 14.96 1.98
CA ALA A 164 -2.42 15.09 0.88
C ALA A 164 -1.69 15.61 -0.37
N PHE A 165 -1.13 14.71 -1.15
CA PHE A 165 -0.51 15.02 -2.44
C PHE A 165 -1.50 14.83 -3.59
N ARG A 166 -1.31 15.57 -4.67
CA ARG A 166 -2.06 15.38 -5.91
C ARG A 166 -1.63 14.09 -6.60
N THR A 167 -2.37 13.01 -6.34
CA THR A 167 -2.14 11.68 -6.89
C THR A 167 -3.46 11.12 -7.39
N ARG A 168 -3.41 9.97 -8.06
CA ARG A 168 -4.62 9.23 -8.46
C ARG A 168 -5.40 8.63 -7.26
N PHE A 169 -4.98 8.88 -6.02
CA PHE A 169 -5.64 8.32 -4.84
C PHE A 169 -7.11 8.75 -4.72
N TYR A 170 -7.41 9.98 -5.14
CA TYR A 170 -8.78 10.52 -5.12
C TYR A 170 -9.54 10.28 -6.43
N ASP A 171 -8.90 9.62 -7.41
CA ASP A 171 -9.49 9.33 -8.72
C ASP A 171 -9.87 7.85 -8.81
N GLY A 172 -11.16 7.60 -9.04
CA GLY A 172 -11.66 6.28 -9.41
C GLY A 172 -11.47 5.18 -8.34
N GLU A 173 -10.75 4.11 -8.70
CA GLU A 173 -10.65 2.87 -7.92
C GLU A 173 -9.90 2.99 -6.58
N SER A 174 -9.11 4.04 -6.39
CA SER A 174 -8.27 4.19 -5.19
C SER A 174 -8.99 4.82 -3.99
N LEU A 175 -10.20 5.36 -4.19
CA LEU A 175 -11.07 5.82 -3.11
C LEU A 175 -12.46 5.24 -3.32
N GLN A 176 -12.82 4.28 -2.49
CA GLN A 176 -14.12 3.62 -2.49
C GLN A 176 -15.02 4.20 -1.38
N GLY A 177 -16.29 3.91 -1.46
CA GLY A 177 -17.25 4.28 -0.43
C GLY A 177 -18.39 3.30 -0.35
N THR A 178 -19.13 3.38 0.75
CA THR A 178 -20.33 2.57 0.97
C THR A 178 -21.45 2.95 -0.01
N LYS A 179 -22.29 1.96 -0.34
CA LYS A 179 -23.57 2.18 -1.04
C LYS A 179 -24.68 2.49 -0.05
N ALA A 180 -24.57 2.02 1.19
CA ALA A 180 -25.53 2.32 2.24
C ALA A 180 -25.41 3.79 2.67
N GLN A 181 -26.54 4.45 2.82
CA GLN A 181 -26.61 5.84 3.26
C GLN A 181 -27.73 6.02 4.27
N ILE A 182 -27.35 6.38 5.51
CA ILE A 182 -28.26 6.68 6.60
C ILE A 182 -28.42 8.20 6.65
N GLY A 183 -29.66 8.70 6.54
CA GLY A 183 -29.95 10.13 6.45
C GLY A 183 -29.38 10.98 7.60
N ASP A 184 -29.33 10.42 8.80
CA ASP A 184 -28.80 11.09 10.00
C ASP A 184 -27.30 11.44 9.88
N TYR A 185 -26.53 10.72 9.05
CA TYR A 185 -25.12 11.00 8.79
C TYR A 185 -24.88 11.96 7.63
N GLU A 186 -25.91 12.33 6.84
CA GLU A 186 -25.73 13.13 5.63
C GLU A 186 -25.07 14.48 5.91
N ALA A 187 -25.50 15.18 6.96
CA ALA A 187 -24.95 16.50 7.34
C ALA A 187 -23.47 16.45 7.71
N VAL A 188 -22.94 15.29 8.17
CA VAL A 188 -21.59 15.12 8.68
C VAL A 188 -20.71 14.39 7.69
N VAL A 189 -21.16 13.23 7.20
CA VAL A 189 -20.38 12.33 6.35
C VAL A 189 -20.61 12.58 4.86
N GLY A 190 -21.76 13.13 4.46
CA GLY A 190 -22.14 13.34 3.06
C GLY A 190 -21.07 14.02 2.21
N LYS A 191 -20.45 15.08 2.72
CA LYS A 191 -19.37 15.80 2.03
C LYS A 191 -18.09 14.97 1.85
N SER A 192 -17.88 13.95 2.65
CA SER A 192 -16.69 13.09 2.59
C SER A 192 -16.86 11.85 1.71
N ARG A 193 -18.06 11.59 1.18
CA ARG A 193 -18.33 10.46 0.30
C ARG A 193 -17.63 10.62 -1.05
N PRO A 194 -17.20 9.51 -1.69
CA PRO A 194 -16.64 9.55 -3.04
C PRO A 194 -17.62 10.22 -4.01
N GLY A 195 -17.13 11.15 -4.82
CA GLY A 195 -17.97 11.96 -5.74
C GLY A 195 -18.32 13.34 -5.22
N ASN A 196 -18.44 13.54 -3.90
CA ASN A 196 -18.75 14.84 -3.28
C ASN A 196 -17.50 15.60 -2.80
N PHE A 197 -16.30 15.14 -3.15
CA PHE A 197 -15.05 15.77 -2.70
C PHE A 197 -14.79 17.07 -3.48
N GLU A 198 -15.21 18.20 -2.92
CA GLU A 198 -15.03 19.52 -3.52
C GLU A 198 -13.57 19.98 -3.67
N ASN A 199 -12.63 19.31 -2.99
CA ASN A 199 -11.23 19.77 -2.87
C ASN A 199 -10.21 18.93 -3.64
N LYS A 200 -10.60 18.25 -4.72
CA LYS A 200 -9.69 17.43 -5.55
C LYS A 200 -8.46 18.19 -6.07
N HIS A 201 -8.52 19.52 -6.14
CA HIS A 201 -7.48 20.36 -6.75
C HIS A 201 -6.70 21.24 -5.75
N GLN A 202 -7.00 21.21 -4.45
CA GLN A 202 -6.32 22.01 -3.42
C GLN A 202 -5.15 21.30 -2.74
N GLN A 203 -4.73 20.16 -3.29
CA GLN A 203 -3.62 19.38 -2.75
C GLN A 203 -2.29 19.94 -3.24
N ALA A 204 -1.27 19.90 -2.37
CA ALA A 204 0.10 20.21 -2.75
C ALA A 204 0.56 19.33 -3.92
N GLY A 205 1.11 19.92 -4.94
CA GLY A 205 1.68 19.27 -6.10
C GLY A 205 3.09 18.78 -5.84
#